data_217376e5d07990d3e8658f91b97da46f
#
_entry.id   217376e5d07990d3e8658f91b97da46f
#
_cell.length_a   1.000
_cell.length_b   1.000
_cell.length_c   1.000
_cell.angle_alpha   90.00
_cell.angle_beta   90.00
_cell.angle_gamma   90.00
#
_symmetry.space_group_name_H-M   'P 1'
#
loop_
_entity.id
_entity.type
_entity.pdbx_description
1 polymer ?
#
loop_
_entity_poly.entity_id
_entity_poly.type
_entity_poly.pdbx_seq_one_letter_code
_entity_poly.pdbx_strand_id
1 'polypeptide(L)'
;MPLEIVRNDITKRKVDAIVNAANSSLLGGGGVDGCIHRAAGAGLLEECRTLGGCETGSAKITGGYGLPCRYVIHAVGPVWRDGRHGERDLLASCYRTSLELAKEHGCESVAFPLISSGAYGYPKDRALRVSVDTISEFLFRNDMTVYIVIFDRKAYQISAKLFRDVEEYVDDHYVEERADRNDTRRRRRLFPEWEAERMRSAELLEDLDEVHECVPRGPAQKRGPMGPAAPLEDLDEVVSRIDESFSRMLLRKIDERGMTDVECYKKANIDRKLFSKIRSDADYRPSKPTALAFAIALELPLDEAKDMLMKAGFALSRSSRFDVIIEYFIRNGNYNVFEINEALFAFNQSLLGA
;
A
#
# COMPACT_ATOMS: atom_id res chain seq x y z
N MET A 1 0.73 10.01 -12.12
CA MET A 1 0.04 8.74 -12.38
C MET A 1 0.76 7.62 -11.64
N PRO A 2 0.07 6.67 -11.01
CA PRO A 2 0.67 5.79 -10.03
C PRO A 2 1.48 4.64 -10.64
N LEU A 3 2.51 4.21 -9.90
CA LEU A 3 3.11 2.90 -10.02
C LEU A 3 2.38 1.94 -9.08
N GLU A 4 1.84 0.86 -9.62
CA GLU A 4 1.14 -0.16 -8.86
C GLU A 4 1.85 -1.52 -8.97
N ILE A 5 2.05 -2.18 -7.82
CA ILE A 5 2.49 -3.57 -7.80
C ILE A 5 1.25 -4.46 -7.66
N VAL A 6 1.00 -5.31 -8.64
CA VAL A 6 -0.22 -6.12 -8.69
C VAL A 6 0.10 -7.60 -8.87
N ARG A 7 -0.70 -8.47 -8.22
CA ARG A 7 -0.64 -9.89 -8.45
C ARG A 7 -1.69 -10.29 -9.49
N ASN A 8 -1.25 -10.58 -10.70
CA ASN A 8 -2.16 -10.92 -11.80
C ASN A 8 -1.44 -11.72 -12.90
N ASP A 9 -2.20 -12.14 -13.91
CA ASP A 9 -1.72 -12.65 -15.18
C ASP A 9 -1.60 -11.47 -16.16
N ILE A 10 -0.37 -11.14 -16.58
CA ILE A 10 -0.10 -10.00 -17.46
C ILE A 10 -0.83 -10.11 -18.80
N THR A 11 -1.08 -11.34 -19.29
CA THR A 11 -1.77 -11.58 -20.56
C THR A 11 -3.26 -11.23 -20.52
N LYS A 12 -3.83 -11.02 -19.33
CA LYS A 12 -5.24 -10.66 -19.11
C LYS A 12 -5.42 -9.20 -18.72
N ARG A 13 -4.32 -8.46 -18.57
CA ARG A 13 -4.38 -7.06 -18.11
C ARG A 13 -4.82 -6.14 -19.25
N LYS A 14 -5.89 -5.38 -19.01
CA LYS A 14 -6.34 -4.34 -19.95
C LYS A 14 -5.52 -3.08 -19.72
N VAL A 15 -4.55 -2.85 -20.58
CA VAL A 15 -3.65 -1.70 -20.62
C VAL A 15 -3.30 -1.36 -22.07
N ASP A 16 -2.71 -0.20 -22.34
CA ASP A 16 -2.31 0.15 -23.70
C ASP A 16 -1.14 -0.70 -24.18
N ALA A 17 -0.15 -0.96 -23.32
CA ALA A 17 0.97 -1.83 -23.66
C ALA A 17 1.29 -2.81 -22.53
N ILE A 18 1.68 -4.04 -22.89
CA ILE A 18 2.34 -4.97 -21.97
C ILE A 18 3.80 -5.14 -22.37
N VAL A 19 4.68 -5.30 -21.40
CA VAL A 19 6.09 -5.58 -21.64
C VAL A 19 6.32 -7.09 -21.56
N ASN A 20 7.01 -7.61 -22.56
CA ASN A 20 7.47 -8.98 -22.63
C ASN A 20 8.93 -9.08 -22.19
N ALA A 21 9.24 -9.93 -21.23
CA ALA A 21 10.63 -10.27 -20.89
C ALA A 21 11.18 -11.28 -21.92
N ALA A 22 11.61 -10.75 -23.05
CA ALA A 22 12.03 -11.51 -24.22
C ALA A 22 13.50 -11.93 -24.15
N ASN A 23 13.86 -12.88 -24.99
CA ASN A 23 15.26 -13.18 -25.32
C ASN A 23 15.73 -12.34 -26.53
N SER A 24 17.03 -12.33 -26.80
CA SER A 24 17.62 -11.51 -27.87
C SER A 24 17.14 -11.86 -29.28
N SER A 25 16.62 -13.06 -29.52
CA SER A 25 16.05 -13.42 -30.82
C SER A 25 14.64 -12.89 -31.06
N LEU A 26 13.89 -12.58 -29.99
CA LEU A 26 12.47 -12.20 -29.98
C LEU A 26 11.51 -13.29 -30.52
N LEU A 27 11.99 -14.51 -30.71
CA LEU A 27 11.22 -15.58 -31.36
C LEU A 27 10.46 -16.48 -30.35
N GLY A 28 10.16 -15.94 -29.17
CA GLY A 28 9.48 -16.68 -28.13
C GLY A 28 10.43 -17.53 -27.30
N GLY A 29 9.92 -18.07 -26.20
CA GLY A 29 10.68 -18.87 -25.25
C GLY A 29 9.80 -19.48 -24.17
N GLY A 30 10.37 -19.61 -22.96
CA GLY A 30 9.68 -20.09 -21.77
C GLY A 30 9.14 -18.97 -20.89
N GLY A 31 8.48 -19.33 -19.79
CA GLY A 31 8.00 -18.37 -18.80
C GLY A 31 6.96 -17.39 -19.36
N VAL A 32 7.09 -16.12 -18.96
CA VAL A 32 6.15 -15.06 -19.38
C VAL A 32 6.17 -14.83 -20.88
N ASP A 33 7.35 -14.91 -21.53
CA ASP A 33 7.52 -14.78 -22.98
C ASP A 33 6.66 -15.81 -23.75
N GLY A 34 6.74 -17.08 -23.37
CA GLY A 34 5.91 -18.13 -23.96
C GLY A 34 4.42 -17.96 -23.67
N CYS A 35 4.03 -17.41 -22.52
CA CYS A 35 2.64 -17.11 -22.22
C CYS A 35 2.09 -16.00 -23.10
N ILE A 36 2.85 -14.93 -23.30
CA ILE A 36 2.49 -13.79 -24.14
C ILE A 36 2.35 -14.23 -25.59
N HIS A 37 3.35 -14.97 -26.15
CA HIS A 37 3.29 -15.49 -27.52
C HIS A 37 2.09 -16.41 -27.77
N ARG A 38 1.77 -17.30 -26.81
CA ARG A 38 0.58 -18.17 -26.92
C ARG A 38 -0.73 -17.37 -26.89
N ALA A 39 -0.82 -16.38 -26.01
CA ALA A 39 -2.04 -15.58 -25.87
C ALA A 39 -2.24 -14.62 -27.05
N ALA A 40 -1.15 -14.07 -27.61
CA ALA A 40 -1.20 -13.19 -28.78
C ALA A 40 -1.52 -13.94 -30.07
N GLY A 41 -1.08 -15.20 -30.19
CA GLY A 41 -1.24 -16.00 -31.42
C GLY A 41 -0.08 -15.84 -32.40
N ALA A 42 -0.18 -16.49 -33.57
CA ALA A 42 0.90 -16.62 -34.55
C ALA A 42 1.38 -15.28 -35.11
N GLY A 43 0.47 -14.30 -35.27
CA GLY A 43 0.80 -12.99 -35.85
C GLY A 43 1.90 -12.25 -35.07
N LEU A 44 1.94 -12.38 -33.74
CA LEU A 44 3.00 -11.78 -32.95
C LEU A 44 4.38 -12.33 -33.33
N LEU A 45 4.49 -13.65 -33.49
CA LEU A 45 5.75 -14.28 -33.87
C LEU A 45 6.20 -13.88 -35.30
N GLU A 46 5.25 -13.73 -36.22
CA GLU A 46 5.53 -13.28 -37.57
C GLU A 46 6.09 -11.85 -37.58
N GLU A 47 5.49 -10.94 -36.84
CA GLU A 47 6.00 -9.57 -36.69
C GLU A 47 7.37 -9.56 -36.02
N CYS A 48 7.56 -10.32 -34.92
CA CYS A 48 8.85 -10.42 -34.26
C CYS A 48 10.00 -10.88 -35.15
N ARG A 49 9.74 -11.76 -36.13
CA ARG A 49 10.75 -12.19 -37.13
C ARG A 49 11.26 -11.03 -37.94
N THR A 50 10.40 -10.06 -38.29
CA THR A 50 10.79 -8.88 -39.09
C THR A 50 11.69 -7.92 -38.32
N LEU A 51 11.68 -7.97 -36.97
CA LEU A 51 12.48 -7.09 -36.13
C LEU A 51 13.97 -7.44 -36.10
N GLY A 52 14.37 -8.66 -36.51
CA GLY A 52 15.76 -9.08 -36.59
C GLY A 52 16.48 -9.18 -35.23
N GLY A 53 15.73 -9.47 -34.15
CA GLY A 53 16.27 -9.56 -32.79
C GLY A 53 16.38 -8.20 -32.04
N CYS A 54 16.89 -8.24 -30.80
CA CYS A 54 17.07 -7.05 -29.98
C CYS A 54 18.27 -7.25 -29.04
N GLU A 55 19.06 -6.21 -28.81
CA GLU A 55 20.21 -6.23 -27.92
C GLU A 55 19.80 -6.20 -26.46
N THR A 56 20.66 -6.78 -25.59
CA THR A 56 20.45 -6.73 -24.13
C THR A 56 20.51 -5.29 -23.63
N GLY A 57 19.57 -4.92 -22.79
CA GLY A 57 19.41 -3.54 -22.30
C GLY A 57 18.49 -2.68 -23.16
N SER A 58 17.95 -3.22 -24.27
CA SER A 58 17.09 -2.53 -25.23
C SER A 58 15.70 -3.16 -25.30
N ALA A 59 14.79 -2.52 -26.04
CA ALA A 59 13.44 -3.00 -26.29
C ALA A 59 12.97 -2.68 -27.71
N LYS A 60 12.01 -3.46 -28.24
CA LYS A 60 11.32 -3.24 -29.51
C LYS A 60 9.83 -3.42 -29.32
N ILE A 61 9.01 -2.78 -30.15
CA ILE A 61 7.56 -2.78 -30.03
C ILE A 61 6.90 -3.49 -31.22
N THR A 62 5.79 -4.16 -30.95
CA THR A 62 4.90 -4.82 -31.92
C THR A 62 3.44 -4.55 -31.57
N GLY A 63 2.51 -4.97 -32.44
CA GLY A 63 1.08 -4.99 -32.14
C GLY A 63 0.72 -6.00 -31.05
N GLY A 64 -0.44 -5.79 -30.38
CA GLY A 64 -0.94 -6.64 -29.27
C GLY A 64 -1.62 -7.94 -29.75
N TYR A 65 -2.09 -7.98 -30.99
CA TYR A 65 -2.80 -9.13 -31.61
C TYR A 65 -3.98 -9.63 -30.75
N GLY A 66 -3.98 -10.91 -30.30
CA GLY A 66 -5.00 -11.50 -29.48
C GLY A 66 -5.02 -11.10 -28.00
N LEU A 67 -4.08 -10.23 -27.58
CA LEU A 67 -4.00 -9.74 -26.21
C LEU A 67 -4.91 -8.53 -25.99
N PRO A 68 -5.38 -8.28 -24.74
CA PRO A 68 -6.23 -7.13 -24.42
C PRO A 68 -5.42 -5.82 -24.26
N CYS A 69 -4.44 -5.61 -25.15
CA CYS A 69 -3.58 -4.41 -25.22
C CYS A 69 -3.34 -4.01 -26.67
N ARG A 70 -2.95 -2.76 -26.90
CA ARG A 70 -2.64 -2.26 -28.25
C ARG A 70 -1.27 -2.73 -28.73
N TYR A 71 -0.32 -2.79 -27.79
CA TYR A 71 1.08 -3.06 -28.09
C TYR A 71 1.70 -4.09 -27.15
N VAL A 72 2.71 -4.81 -27.67
CA VAL A 72 3.66 -5.60 -26.88
C VAL A 72 5.05 -4.99 -27.04
N ILE A 73 5.70 -4.68 -25.94
CA ILE A 73 7.06 -4.15 -25.91
C ILE A 73 7.99 -5.28 -25.46
N HIS A 74 8.85 -5.73 -26.33
CA HIS A 74 9.78 -6.85 -26.11
C HIS A 74 11.09 -6.31 -25.55
N ALA A 75 11.30 -6.42 -24.25
CA ALA A 75 12.50 -5.97 -23.55
C ALA A 75 13.45 -7.15 -23.30
N VAL A 76 14.73 -6.98 -23.66
CA VAL A 76 15.76 -8.00 -23.49
C VAL A 76 16.63 -7.66 -22.29
N GLY A 77 16.31 -8.25 -21.15
CA GLY A 77 17.05 -8.04 -19.91
C GLY A 77 18.37 -8.84 -19.86
N PRO A 78 19.28 -8.47 -18.94
CA PRO A 78 20.56 -9.16 -18.76
C PRO A 78 20.36 -10.51 -18.06
N VAL A 79 21.26 -11.44 -18.40
CA VAL A 79 21.46 -12.68 -17.59
C VAL A 79 22.28 -12.30 -16.37
N TRP A 80 21.79 -12.66 -15.19
CA TRP A 80 22.50 -12.41 -13.95
C TRP A 80 23.77 -13.29 -13.84
N ARG A 81 24.86 -12.69 -13.48
CA ARG A 81 26.11 -13.37 -13.14
C ARG A 81 26.44 -13.15 -11.67
N ASP A 82 26.89 -11.96 -11.30
CA ASP A 82 27.28 -11.61 -9.93
C ASP A 82 26.97 -10.15 -9.55
N GLY A 83 26.42 -9.37 -10.48
CA GLY A 83 26.09 -7.95 -10.31
C GLY A 83 27.26 -6.99 -10.55
N ARG A 84 28.36 -7.47 -11.12
CA ARG A 84 29.57 -6.66 -11.39
C ARG A 84 29.81 -6.41 -12.89
N HIS A 85 28.92 -6.89 -13.75
CA HIS A 85 29.05 -6.81 -15.21
C HIS A 85 28.06 -5.83 -15.83
N GLY A 86 27.63 -4.81 -15.08
CA GLY A 86 26.70 -3.80 -15.55
C GLY A 86 25.24 -4.26 -15.64
N GLU A 87 24.91 -5.41 -15.04
CA GLU A 87 23.55 -5.99 -15.13
C GLU A 87 22.48 -5.03 -14.58
N ARG A 88 22.81 -4.21 -13.55
CA ARG A 88 21.90 -3.21 -13.00
C ARG A 88 21.55 -2.16 -14.05
N ASP A 89 22.57 -1.63 -14.74
CA ASP A 89 22.37 -0.55 -15.70
C ASP A 89 21.66 -1.07 -16.99
N LEU A 90 21.98 -2.30 -17.41
CA LEU A 90 21.29 -2.96 -18.52
C LEU A 90 19.82 -3.22 -18.19
N LEU A 91 19.52 -3.66 -16.95
CA LEU A 91 18.14 -3.86 -16.52
C LEU A 91 17.38 -2.54 -16.42
N ALA A 92 17.97 -1.50 -15.86
CA ALA A 92 17.39 -0.16 -15.82
C ALA A 92 17.14 0.39 -17.24
N SER A 93 18.07 0.15 -18.17
CA SER A 93 17.92 0.51 -19.57
C SER A 93 16.70 -0.15 -20.22
N CYS A 94 16.44 -1.44 -19.94
CA CYS A 94 15.23 -2.14 -20.43
C CYS A 94 13.94 -1.43 -20.01
N TYR A 95 13.84 -1.07 -18.73
CA TYR A 95 12.65 -0.35 -18.22
C TYR A 95 12.52 1.03 -18.86
N ARG A 96 13.62 1.79 -18.94
CA ARG A 96 13.63 3.13 -19.52
C ARG A 96 13.24 3.11 -21.00
N THR A 97 13.88 2.27 -21.81
CA THR A 97 13.59 2.14 -23.24
C THR A 97 12.14 1.71 -23.48
N SER A 98 11.63 0.77 -22.67
CA SER A 98 10.24 0.34 -22.77
C SER A 98 9.25 1.45 -22.45
N LEU A 99 9.52 2.28 -21.45
CA LEU A 99 8.68 3.41 -21.07
C LEU A 99 8.70 4.52 -22.13
N GLU A 100 9.86 4.77 -22.72
CA GLU A 100 10.01 5.74 -23.81
C GLU A 100 9.25 5.28 -25.07
N LEU A 101 9.38 4.02 -25.45
CA LEU A 101 8.59 3.44 -26.56
C LEU A 101 7.08 3.54 -26.30
N ALA A 102 6.64 3.24 -25.09
CA ALA A 102 5.23 3.37 -24.73
C ALA A 102 4.75 4.83 -24.84
N LYS A 103 5.56 5.78 -24.38
CA LYS A 103 5.27 7.22 -24.48
C LYS A 103 5.22 7.69 -25.94
N GLU A 104 6.16 7.28 -26.77
CA GLU A 104 6.20 7.62 -28.21
C GLU A 104 4.97 7.11 -28.96
N HIS A 105 4.42 5.97 -28.52
CA HIS A 105 3.20 5.38 -29.08
C HIS A 105 1.89 5.85 -28.39
N GLY A 106 1.97 6.88 -27.54
CA GLY A 106 0.81 7.48 -26.88
C GLY A 106 0.09 6.52 -25.93
N CYS A 107 0.84 5.67 -25.22
CA CYS A 107 0.29 4.82 -24.19
C CYS A 107 0.10 5.61 -22.89
N GLU A 108 -1.08 5.49 -22.28
CA GLU A 108 -1.39 6.04 -20.97
C GLU A 108 -1.17 5.01 -19.85
N SER A 109 -1.09 3.73 -20.21
CA SER A 109 -0.93 2.61 -19.26
C SER A 109 -0.01 1.52 -19.80
N VAL A 110 0.91 1.03 -18.94
CA VAL A 110 1.88 -0.04 -19.27
C VAL A 110 1.98 -1.04 -18.14
N ALA A 111 2.01 -2.34 -18.48
CA ALA A 111 2.24 -3.41 -17.50
C ALA A 111 3.57 -4.12 -17.76
N PHE A 112 4.39 -4.21 -16.74
CA PHE A 112 5.70 -4.86 -16.75
C PHE A 112 5.67 -6.18 -15.97
N PRO A 113 6.31 -7.25 -16.47
CA PRO A 113 6.74 -8.35 -15.62
C PRO A 113 8.02 -7.94 -14.87
N LEU A 114 8.43 -8.73 -13.89
CA LEU A 114 9.73 -8.55 -13.27
C LEU A 114 10.84 -9.09 -14.20
N ILE A 115 11.40 -8.21 -15.03
CA ILE A 115 12.35 -8.55 -16.10
C ILE A 115 13.58 -9.24 -15.49
N SER A 116 14.12 -10.25 -16.18
CA SER A 116 15.31 -11.07 -15.82
C SER A 116 15.18 -11.91 -14.56
N SER A 117 14.11 -11.80 -13.77
CA SER A 117 13.97 -12.50 -12.49
C SER A 117 13.58 -13.98 -12.58
N GLY A 118 13.29 -14.46 -13.78
CA GLY A 118 12.98 -15.86 -14.08
C GLY A 118 14.22 -16.67 -14.49
N ALA A 119 14.21 -17.20 -15.73
CA ALA A 119 15.30 -18.04 -16.26
C ALA A 119 16.68 -17.33 -16.30
N TYR A 120 16.69 -16.00 -16.37
CA TYR A 120 17.94 -15.23 -16.35
C TYR A 120 18.54 -15.03 -14.96
N GLY A 121 17.87 -15.50 -13.89
CA GLY A 121 18.40 -15.64 -12.54
C GLY A 121 18.70 -14.34 -11.80
N TYR A 122 18.23 -13.18 -12.26
CA TYR A 122 18.41 -11.92 -11.54
C TYR A 122 17.72 -12.02 -10.17
N PRO A 123 18.41 -11.71 -9.04
CA PRO A 123 17.80 -11.73 -7.71
C PRO A 123 16.53 -10.85 -7.69
N LYS A 124 15.42 -11.43 -7.25
CA LYS A 124 14.09 -10.82 -7.39
C LYS A 124 13.95 -9.51 -6.63
N ASP A 125 14.50 -9.45 -5.42
CA ASP A 125 14.58 -8.24 -4.60
C ASP A 125 15.32 -7.10 -5.32
N ARG A 126 16.49 -7.41 -5.89
CA ARG A 126 17.28 -6.45 -6.64
C ARG A 126 16.61 -6.04 -7.95
N ALA A 127 15.98 -6.99 -8.66
CA ALA A 127 15.24 -6.69 -9.90
C ALA A 127 14.05 -5.77 -9.61
N LEU A 128 13.31 -6.03 -8.53
CA LEU A 128 12.19 -5.18 -8.12
C LEU A 128 12.67 -3.78 -7.77
N ARG A 129 13.76 -3.66 -7.01
CA ARG A 129 14.33 -2.36 -6.66
C ARG A 129 14.73 -1.56 -7.89
N VAL A 130 15.44 -2.18 -8.85
CA VAL A 130 15.81 -1.51 -10.11
C VAL A 130 14.59 -1.09 -10.91
N SER A 131 13.55 -1.93 -10.96
CA SER A 131 12.30 -1.59 -11.67
C SER A 131 11.58 -0.40 -11.03
N VAL A 132 11.42 -0.42 -9.70
CA VAL A 132 10.76 0.65 -8.95
C VAL A 132 11.53 1.96 -9.08
N ASP A 133 12.85 1.95 -8.86
CA ASP A 133 13.69 3.14 -8.97
C ASP A 133 13.57 3.77 -10.38
N THR A 134 13.73 2.94 -11.43
CA THR A 134 13.74 3.43 -12.82
C THR A 134 12.36 3.93 -13.28
N ILE A 135 11.30 3.19 -12.94
CA ILE A 135 9.93 3.59 -13.29
C ILE A 135 9.53 4.87 -12.55
N SER A 136 9.88 4.98 -11.26
CA SER A 136 9.58 6.17 -10.45
C SER A 136 10.27 7.41 -11.00
N GLU A 137 11.56 7.30 -11.39
CA GLU A 137 12.29 8.39 -12.03
C GLU A 137 11.62 8.86 -13.33
N PHE A 138 11.13 7.92 -14.15
CA PHE A 138 10.39 8.25 -15.36
C PHE A 138 9.04 8.93 -15.06
N LEU A 139 8.26 8.37 -14.13
CA LEU A 139 6.95 8.90 -13.75
C LEU A 139 7.03 10.27 -13.09
N PHE A 140 8.14 10.60 -12.45
CA PHE A 140 8.35 11.94 -11.90
C PHE A 140 8.28 13.02 -12.99
N ARG A 141 8.69 12.69 -14.22
CA ARG A 141 8.72 13.60 -15.39
C ARG A 141 7.58 13.40 -16.36
N ASN A 142 6.87 12.27 -16.29
CA ASN A 142 5.86 11.88 -17.26
C ASN A 142 4.57 11.43 -16.57
N ASP A 143 3.44 11.57 -17.28
CA ASP A 143 2.13 11.11 -16.80
C ASP A 143 1.77 9.80 -17.51
N MET A 144 1.92 8.68 -16.79
CA MET A 144 1.60 7.33 -17.26
C MET A 144 1.26 6.44 -16.05
N THR A 145 0.28 5.54 -16.19
CA THR A 145 0.02 4.51 -15.18
C THR A 145 0.87 3.29 -15.47
N VAL A 146 1.69 2.86 -14.51
CA VAL A 146 2.57 1.71 -14.68
C VAL A 146 2.23 0.63 -13.68
N TYR A 147 2.12 -0.62 -14.16
CA TYR A 147 1.87 -1.79 -13.35
C TYR A 147 3.10 -2.71 -13.35
N ILE A 148 3.60 -3.10 -12.18
CA ILE A 148 4.52 -4.24 -12.05
C ILE A 148 3.67 -5.47 -11.71
N VAL A 149 3.60 -6.42 -12.64
CA VAL A 149 2.76 -7.61 -12.53
C VAL A 149 3.58 -8.79 -12.04
N ILE A 150 3.25 -9.28 -10.85
CA ILE A 150 3.91 -10.43 -10.23
C ILE A 150 2.94 -11.61 -10.24
N PHE A 151 3.34 -12.70 -10.88
CA PHE A 151 2.50 -13.90 -11.00
C PHE A 151 2.55 -14.78 -9.76
N ASP A 152 3.74 -15.00 -9.18
CA ASP A 152 3.96 -15.90 -8.05
C ASP A 152 4.34 -15.14 -6.76
N ARG A 153 3.69 -15.51 -5.63
CA ARG A 153 3.99 -14.97 -4.31
C ARG A 153 5.46 -15.20 -3.88
N LYS A 154 6.05 -16.33 -4.29
CA LYS A 154 7.47 -16.63 -4.02
C LYS A 154 8.42 -15.77 -4.86
N ALA A 155 7.90 -15.12 -5.91
CA ALA A 155 8.69 -14.20 -6.73
C ALA A 155 8.97 -12.87 -6.03
N TYR A 156 8.24 -12.58 -4.97
CA TYR A 156 8.34 -11.37 -4.19
C TYR A 156 9.11 -11.66 -2.89
N GLN A 157 10.37 -11.32 -2.88
CA GLN A 157 11.19 -11.31 -1.67
C GLN A 157 11.67 -9.87 -1.44
N ILE A 158 11.12 -9.22 -0.43
CA ILE A 158 11.68 -7.98 0.13
C ILE A 158 13.14 -8.28 0.53
N SER A 159 13.98 -7.26 0.55
CA SER A 159 15.29 -7.35 1.20
C SER A 159 15.13 -8.10 2.53
N ALA A 160 15.80 -9.24 2.67
CA ALA A 160 15.64 -10.14 3.82
C ALA A 160 15.90 -9.44 5.19
N LYS A 161 16.55 -8.27 5.16
CA LYS A 161 16.77 -7.43 6.34
C LYS A 161 15.53 -6.60 6.64
N LEU A 162 14.99 -5.87 5.65
CA LEU A 162 13.80 -5.03 5.84
C LEU A 162 12.59 -5.88 6.25
N PHE A 163 12.43 -7.08 5.67
CA PHE A 163 11.36 -7.99 6.03
C PHE A 163 11.47 -8.43 7.51
N ARG A 164 12.67 -8.79 7.96
CA ARG A 164 12.89 -9.17 9.37
C ARG A 164 12.64 -8.02 10.32
N ASP A 165 13.14 -6.83 10.00
CA ASP A 165 12.99 -5.64 10.83
C ASP A 165 11.49 -5.25 10.96
N VAL A 166 10.72 -5.34 9.85
CA VAL A 166 9.27 -5.09 9.86
C VAL A 166 8.51 -6.23 10.55
N GLU A 167 8.89 -7.48 10.33
CA GLU A 167 8.26 -8.66 10.95
C GLU A 167 8.47 -8.65 12.47
N GLU A 168 9.69 -8.39 12.94
CA GLU A 168 10.03 -8.26 14.34
C GLU A 168 9.24 -7.12 15.00
N TYR A 169 9.19 -5.94 14.36
CA TYR A 169 8.39 -4.83 14.86
C TYR A 169 6.88 -5.15 14.92
N VAL A 170 6.35 -5.82 13.89
CA VAL A 170 4.94 -6.24 13.85
C VAL A 170 4.68 -7.28 14.95
N ASP A 171 5.54 -8.28 15.10
CA ASP A 171 5.36 -9.34 16.09
C ASP A 171 5.47 -8.82 17.52
N ASP A 172 6.39 -7.91 17.81
CA ASP A 172 6.53 -7.27 19.12
C ASP A 172 5.24 -6.55 19.54
N HIS A 173 4.63 -5.80 18.61
CA HIS A 173 3.37 -5.09 18.87
C HIS A 173 2.15 -6.03 18.97
N TYR A 174 2.17 -7.20 18.29
CA TYR A 174 1.15 -8.24 18.45
C TYR A 174 1.33 -9.08 19.71
N VAL A 175 2.55 -9.27 20.19
CA VAL A 175 2.85 -10.02 21.42
C VAL A 175 2.34 -9.25 22.64
N GLU A 176 2.50 -7.91 22.66
CA GLU A 176 1.93 -7.08 23.76
C GLU A 176 0.40 -7.25 23.86
N GLU A 177 -0.34 -7.22 22.74
CA GLU A 177 -1.79 -7.45 22.75
C GLU A 177 -2.19 -8.88 23.18
N ARG A 178 -1.41 -9.89 22.79
CA ARG A 178 -1.67 -11.28 23.20
C ARG A 178 -1.28 -11.55 24.64
N ALA A 179 -0.25 -10.88 25.16
CA ALA A 179 0.12 -10.94 26.57
C ALA A 179 -0.99 -10.37 27.43
N ASP A 180 -1.55 -9.21 27.09
CA ASP A 180 -2.68 -8.61 27.80
C ASP A 180 -3.95 -9.47 27.72
N ARG A 181 -4.26 -10.08 26.56
CA ARG A 181 -5.39 -11.01 26.41
C ARG A 181 -5.19 -12.33 27.15
N ASN A 182 -3.96 -12.83 27.20
CA ASN A 182 -3.65 -14.06 27.94
C ASN A 182 -3.61 -13.81 29.45
N ASP A 183 -3.18 -12.66 29.91
CA ASP A 183 -3.19 -12.30 31.33
C ASP A 183 -4.63 -12.09 31.83
N THR A 184 -5.50 -11.49 30.99
CA THR A 184 -6.94 -11.39 31.30
C THR A 184 -7.62 -12.77 31.29
N ARG A 185 -7.23 -13.70 30.40
CA ARG A 185 -7.71 -15.09 30.38
C ARG A 185 -7.11 -15.94 31.52
N ARG A 186 -5.86 -15.67 31.93
CA ARG A 186 -5.25 -16.30 33.12
C ARG A 186 -5.89 -15.84 34.39
N ARG A 187 -6.18 -14.55 34.57
CA ARG A 187 -6.94 -14.01 35.71
C ARG A 187 -8.34 -14.63 35.81
N ARG A 188 -9.04 -14.80 34.65
CA ARG A 188 -10.33 -15.52 34.64
C ARG A 188 -10.22 -17.00 34.95
N ARG A 189 -9.09 -17.66 34.69
CA ARG A 189 -8.86 -19.08 35.06
C ARG A 189 -8.37 -19.27 36.47
N LEU A 190 -7.74 -18.28 37.08
CA LEU A 190 -7.22 -18.35 38.45
C LEU A 190 -8.27 -18.03 39.52
N PHE A 191 -9.40 -17.46 39.15
CA PHE A 191 -10.48 -17.13 40.10
C PHE A 191 -11.87 -17.58 39.58
N PRO A 192 -12.06 -18.88 39.30
CA PRO A 192 -13.39 -19.38 38.95
C PRO A 192 -14.35 -19.46 40.14
N GLU A 193 -13.85 -19.54 41.37
CA GLU A 193 -14.68 -19.76 42.57
C GLU A 193 -15.43 -18.51 43.02
N TRP A 194 -14.83 -17.34 42.98
CA TRP A 194 -15.49 -16.11 43.41
C TRP A 194 -16.58 -15.62 42.41
N GLU A 195 -16.46 -15.93 41.14
CA GLU A 195 -17.47 -15.62 40.09
C GLU A 195 -18.67 -16.59 40.24
N ALA A 196 -18.39 -17.87 40.53
CA ALA A 196 -19.41 -18.87 40.81
C ALA A 196 -20.15 -18.58 42.13
N GLU A 197 -19.47 -18.03 43.11
CA GLU A 197 -20.05 -17.62 44.39
C GLU A 197 -20.92 -16.37 44.26
N ARG A 198 -20.51 -15.43 43.38
CA ARG A 198 -21.32 -14.25 43.04
C ARG A 198 -22.59 -14.59 42.25
N MET A 199 -22.51 -15.57 41.31
CA MET A 199 -23.70 -16.06 40.60
C MET A 199 -24.66 -16.84 41.51
N ARG A 200 -24.16 -17.68 42.44
CA ARG A 200 -24.99 -18.31 43.45
C ARG A 200 -25.63 -17.32 44.41
N SER A 201 -24.92 -16.23 44.72
CA SER A 201 -25.48 -15.15 45.54
C SER A 201 -26.54 -14.33 44.82
N ALA A 202 -26.46 -14.24 43.47
CA ALA A 202 -27.47 -13.58 42.64
C ALA A 202 -28.72 -14.46 42.47
N GLU A 203 -28.55 -15.77 42.24
CA GLU A 203 -29.69 -16.72 42.20
C GLU A 203 -30.41 -16.86 43.53
N LEU A 204 -29.68 -16.80 44.66
CA LEU A 204 -30.28 -16.78 46.00
C LEU A 204 -31.01 -15.47 46.35
N LEU A 205 -30.77 -14.40 45.60
CA LEU A 205 -31.49 -13.13 45.75
C LEU A 205 -32.77 -13.07 44.87
N GLU A 206 -32.83 -13.82 43.80
CA GLU A 206 -34.07 -13.93 42.98
C GLU A 206 -35.14 -14.83 43.65
N ASP A 207 -34.75 -15.84 44.45
CA ASP A 207 -35.66 -16.70 45.21
C ASP A 207 -36.19 -16.08 46.53
N LEU A 208 -35.76 -14.86 46.88
CA LEU A 208 -36.16 -14.17 48.14
C LEU A 208 -37.17 -13.02 47.92
N ASP A 209 -37.65 -12.81 46.70
CA ASP A 209 -38.66 -11.78 46.44
C ASP A 209 -40.12 -12.17 46.74
N GLU A 210 -40.36 -13.31 47.41
CA GLU A 210 -41.70 -13.78 47.79
C GLU A 210 -42.00 -13.78 49.30
N VAL A 211 -41.27 -13.04 50.16
CA VAL A 211 -41.74 -12.87 51.55
C VAL A 211 -41.59 -11.40 51.96
N HIS A 212 -42.76 -10.78 52.13
CA HIS A 212 -42.91 -9.50 52.83
C HIS A 212 -42.37 -9.57 54.27
N GLU A 213 -41.47 -8.66 54.68
CA GLU A 213 -41.70 -7.80 55.86
C GLU A 213 -40.51 -6.85 56.09
N CYS A 214 -40.86 -5.69 56.58
CA CYS A 214 -40.04 -4.51 56.84
C CYS A 214 -38.82 -4.77 57.75
N VAL A 215 -37.62 -4.38 57.26
CA VAL A 215 -36.46 -4.06 58.11
C VAL A 215 -36.09 -2.59 57.89
N PRO A 216 -35.86 -1.78 58.93
CA PRO A 216 -35.64 -0.35 58.81
C PRO A 216 -34.29 -0.06 58.11
N ARG A 217 -34.35 0.73 57.05
CA ARG A 217 -33.16 1.26 56.38
C ARG A 217 -32.35 2.15 57.31
N GLY A 218 -31.12 1.81 57.53
CA GLY A 218 -30.13 2.69 58.11
C GLY A 218 -29.99 4.00 57.31
N PRO A 219 -29.45 5.08 57.88
CA PRO A 219 -29.49 6.38 57.28
C PRO A 219 -28.72 6.39 55.96
N ALA A 220 -29.44 6.70 54.87
CA ALA A 220 -28.88 6.93 53.54
C ALA A 220 -27.85 8.06 53.64
N GLN A 221 -26.61 7.76 53.29
CA GLN A 221 -25.62 8.79 53.03
C GLN A 221 -26.17 9.66 51.87
N LYS A 222 -26.52 10.89 52.24
CA LYS A 222 -26.91 11.92 51.28
C LYS A 222 -25.74 12.12 50.31
N ARG A 223 -25.89 11.68 49.06
CA ARG A 223 -25.09 12.22 47.94
C ARG A 223 -25.31 13.72 47.99
N GLY A 224 -24.23 14.47 48.17
CA GLY A 224 -24.26 15.92 48.05
C GLY A 224 -24.88 16.33 46.72
N PRO A 225 -25.48 17.52 46.63
CA PRO A 225 -26.06 18.00 45.41
C PRO A 225 -24.98 17.95 44.33
N MET A 226 -25.25 17.24 43.22
CA MET A 226 -24.49 17.39 41.98
C MET A 226 -24.52 18.89 41.69
N GLY A 227 -23.35 19.53 41.64
CA GLY A 227 -23.22 20.89 41.19
C GLY A 227 -23.96 21.08 39.86
N PRO A 228 -24.41 22.29 39.54
CA PRO A 228 -25.13 22.53 38.32
C PRO A 228 -24.33 21.96 37.16
N ALA A 229 -24.94 21.09 36.34
CA ALA A 229 -24.35 20.62 35.09
C ALA A 229 -23.88 21.88 34.33
N ALA A 230 -22.64 21.88 33.88
CA ALA A 230 -22.14 22.95 33.01
C ALA A 230 -23.18 23.18 31.90
N PRO A 231 -23.53 24.41 31.60
CA PRO A 231 -24.50 24.69 30.53
C PRO A 231 -24.02 23.93 29.27
N LEU A 232 -24.92 23.15 28.67
CA LEU A 232 -24.67 22.53 27.39
C LEU A 232 -24.33 23.67 26.43
N GLU A 233 -23.12 23.68 25.87
CA GLU A 233 -22.73 24.60 24.81
C GLU A 233 -23.77 24.50 23.68
N ASP A 234 -24.15 25.66 23.11
CA ASP A 234 -25.10 25.68 22.02
C ASP A 234 -24.51 24.86 20.86
N LEU A 235 -25.29 23.90 20.32
CA LEU A 235 -24.86 23.02 19.25
C LEU A 235 -24.37 23.82 18.04
N ASP A 236 -25.01 24.95 17.73
CA ASP A 236 -24.62 25.84 16.65
C ASP A 236 -23.24 26.47 16.91
N GLU A 237 -22.92 26.79 18.17
CA GLU A 237 -21.61 27.32 18.55
C GLU A 237 -20.52 26.23 18.47
N VAL A 238 -20.80 25.01 18.87
CA VAL A 238 -19.90 23.87 18.76
C VAL A 238 -19.65 23.51 17.29
N VAL A 239 -20.71 23.50 16.47
CA VAL A 239 -20.61 23.24 15.02
C VAL A 239 -19.86 24.36 14.29
N SER A 240 -19.97 25.62 14.73
CA SER A 240 -19.24 26.75 14.14
C SER A 240 -17.71 26.69 14.37
N ARG A 241 -17.25 25.89 15.36
CA ARG A 241 -15.84 25.64 15.69
C ARG A 241 -15.27 24.44 14.94
N ILE A 242 -15.89 24.01 13.80
CA ILE A 242 -15.35 22.91 12.99
C ILE A 242 -13.91 23.22 12.60
N ASP A 243 -13.04 22.29 12.90
CA ASP A 243 -11.62 22.36 12.64
C ASP A 243 -11.29 22.30 11.13
N GLU A 244 -10.05 22.64 10.77
CA GLU A 244 -9.56 22.61 9.38
C GLU A 244 -9.83 21.24 8.72
N SER A 245 -10.37 21.23 7.49
CA SER A 245 -10.63 20.01 6.75
C SER A 245 -9.32 19.37 6.24
N PHE A 246 -9.39 18.07 5.89
CA PHE A 246 -8.24 17.35 5.30
C PHE A 246 -7.66 18.09 4.09
N SER A 247 -8.50 18.52 3.16
CA SER A 247 -8.05 19.20 1.94
C SER A 247 -7.33 20.52 2.24
N ARG A 248 -7.83 21.31 3.16
CA ARG A 248 -7.19 22.56 3.59
C ARG A 248 -5.86 22.32 4.28
N MET A 249 -5.81 21.37 5.21
CA MET A 249 -4.57 20.97 5.87
C MET A 249 -3.51 20.47 4.86
N LEU A 250 -3.92 19.63 3.90
CA LEU A 250 -3.02 19.13 2.88
C LEU A 250 -2.39 20.27 2.07
N LEU A 251 -3.20 21.19 1.55
CA LEU A 251 -2.71 22.32 0.75
C LEU A 251 -1.79 23.23 1.56
N ARG A 252 -2.16 23.56 2.79
CA ARG A 252 -1.31 24.34 3.70
C ARG A 252 0.04 23.64 3.95
N LYS A 253 0.04 22.31 4.18
CA LYS A 253 1.28 21.54 4.40
C LYS A 253 2.15 21.47 3.14
N ILE A 254 1.57 21.45 1.95
CA ILE A 254 2.30 21.53 0.68
C ILE A 254 3.02 22.89 0.59
N ASP A 255 2.31 23.99 0.89
CA ASP A 255 2.87 25.33 0.87
C ASP A 255 3.97 25.51 1.94
N GLU A 256 3.75 25.03 3.19
CA GLU A 256 4.73 25.04 4.29
C GLU A 256 6.04 24.33 3.92
N ARG A 257 5.97 23.27 3.10
CA ARG A 257 7.14 22.51 2.63
C ARG A 257 7.78 23.10 1.38
N GLY A 258 7.22 24.16 0.80
CA GLY A 258 7.68 24.75 -0.46
C GLY A 258 7.61 23.77 -1.64
N MET A 259 6.73 22.79 -1.56
CA MET A 259 6.55 21.75 -2.56
C MET A 259 5.50 22.19 -3.57
N THR A 260 5.65 21.81 -4.84
CA THR A 260 4.59 22.00 -5.83
C THR A 260 3.53 20.90 -5.71
N ASP A 261 2.31 21.19 -6.13
CA ASP A 261 1.23 20.20 -6.21
C ASP A 261 1.65 18.94 -6.98
N VAL A 262 2.36 19.15 -8.10
CA VAL A 262 2.85 18.07 -8.97
C VAL A 262 3.84 17.17 -8.24
N GLU A 263 4.79 17.75 -7.53
CA GLU A 263 5.74 17.00 -6.71
C GLU A 263 5.03 16.22 -5.61
N CYS A 264 4.07 16.84 -4.92
CA CYS A 264 3.34 16.20 -3.83
C CYS A 264 2.56 14.97 -4.30
N TYR A 265 1.67 15.11 -5.30
CA TYR A 265 0.87 13.96 -5.71
C TYR A 265 1.71 12.85 -6.37
N LYS A 266 2.80 13.19 -7.08
CA LYS A 266 3.73 12.21 -7.64
C LYS A 266 4.50 11.47 -6.55
N LYS A 267 4.99 12.18 -5.54
CA LYS A 267 5.67 11.59 -4.39
C LYS A 267 4.73 10.72 -3.55
N ALA A 268 3.45 11.10 -3.46
CA ALA A 268 2.40 10.32 -2.84
C ALA A 268 1.95 9.10 -3.67
N ASN A 269 2.44 8.94 -4.90
CA ASN A 269 1.96 7.94 -5.86
C ASN A 269 0.45 8.06 -6.14
N ILE A 270 -0.07 9.28 -6.18
CA ILE A 270 -1.49 9.60 -6.37
C ILE A 270 -1.74 10.09 -7.80
N ASP A 271 -2.90 9.70 -8.37
CA ASP A 271 -3.35 10.17 -9.68
C ASP A 271 -3.67 11.67 -9.66
N ARG A 272 -3.28 12.37 -10.75
CA ARG A 272 -3.55 13.81 -10.93
C ARG A 272 -5.04 14.15 -10.82
N LYS A 273 -5.93 13.28 -11.35
CA LYS A 273 -7.39 13.52 -11.31
C LYS A 273 -7.89 13.47 -9.88
N LEU A 274 -7.41 12.51 -9.08
CA LEU A 274 -7.74 12.41 -7.65
C LEU A 274 -7.22 13.63 -6.89
N PHE A 275 -5.99 14.06 -7.13
CA PHE A 275 -5.45 15.27 -6.50
C PHE A 275 -6.25 16.53 -6.89
N SER A 276 -6.59 16.70 -8.17
CA SER A 276 -7.43 17.82 -8.61
C SER A 276 -8.79 17.84 -7.91
N LYS A 277 -9.39 16.67 -7.67
CA LYS A 277 -10.65 16.56 -6.91
C LYS A 277 -10.47 16.99 -5.46
N ILE A 278 -9.41 16.55 -4.79
CA ILE A 278 -9.09 16.93 -3.41
C ILE A 278 -8.89 18.46 -3.31
N ARG A 279 -8.18 19.04 -4.29
CA ARG A 279 -7.91 20.48 -4.33
C ARG A 279 -9.17 21.33 -4.56
N SER A 280 -10.09 20.85 -5.40
CA SER A 280 -11.31 21.60 -5.75
C SER A 280 -12.44 21.48 -4.72
N ASP A 281 -12.40 20.43 -3.89
CA ASP A 281 -13.42 20.13 -2.88
C ASP A 281 -12.81 20.25 -1.48
N ALA A 282 -13.17 21.33 -0.78
CA ALA A 282 -12.66 21.59 0.57
C ALA A 282 -13.11 20.54 1.60
N ASP A 283 -14.22 19.86 1.35
CA ASP A 283 -14.81 18.86 2.24
C ASP A 283 -14.55 17.42 1.75
N TYR A 284 -13.63 17.24 0.79
CA TYR A 284 -13.29 15.94 0.26
C TYR A 284 -12.77 15.00 1.35
N ARG A 285 -13.33 13.80 1.39
CA ARG A 285 -12.92 12.75 2.32
C ARG A 285 -12.13 11.68 1.57
N PRO A 286 -10.79 11.66 1.71
CA PRO A 286 -9.96 10.63 1.09
C PRO A 286 -10.15 9.26 1.74
N SER A 287 -9.71 8.20 1.08
CA SER A 287 -9.52 6.91 1.73
C SER A 287 -8.34 6.98 2.71
N LYS A 288 -8.29 6.06 3.68
CA LYS A 288 -7.17 5.99 4.64
C LYS A 288 -5.82 5.81 3.95
N PRO A 289 -5.65 4.89 2.95
CA PRO A 289 -4.41 4.78 2.19
C PRO A 289 -4.02 6.07 1.47
N THR A 290 -5.00 6.81 0.93
CA THR A 290 -4.76 8.10 0.27
C THR A 290 -4.26 9.16 1.26
N ALA A 291 -4.90 9.28 2.42
CA ALA A 291 -4.47 10.23 3.45
C ALA A 291 -3.05 9.93 3.95
N LEU A 292 -2.73 8.66 4.16
CA LEU A 292 -1.38 8.22 4.53
C LEU A 292 -0.35 8.44 3.44
N ALA A 293 -0.71 8.23 2.18
CA ALA A 293 0.19 8.49 1.05
C ALA A 293 0.64 9.96 1.02
N PHE A 294 -0.27 10.92 1.31
CA PHE A 294 0.09 12.31 1.44
C PHE A 294 0.92 12.61 2.68
N ALA A 295 0.61 12.00 3.83
CA ALA A 295 1.43 12.15 5.04
C ALA A 295 2.88 11.68 4.81
N ILE A 296 3.06 10.57 4.08
CA ILE A 296 4.37 10.06 3.68
C ILE A 296 5.06 10.99 2.68
N ALA A 297 4.34 11.45 1.64
CA ALA A 297 4.91 12.34 0.62
C ALA A 297 5.40 13.68 1.20
N LEU A 298 4.70 14.17 2.20
CA LEU A 298 5.05 15.38 2.96
C LEU A 298 6.07 15.12 4.07
N GLU A 299 6.54 13.88 4.25
CA GLU A 299 7.48 13.48 5.30
C GLU A 299 7.04 13.95 6.69
N LEU A 300 5.75 13.77 7.01
CA LEU A 300 5.21 14.22 8.28
C LEU A 300 5.70 13.32 9.43
N PRO A 301 6.13 13.91 10.57
CA PRO A 301 6.37 13.14 11.77
C PRO A 301 5.07 12.47 12.25
N LEU A 302 5.20 11.44 13.09
CA LEU A 302 4.07 10.58 13.46
C LEU A 302 2.87 11.35 14.04
N ASP A 303 3.11 12.38 14.83
CA ASP A 303 2.04 13.16 15.46
C ASP A 303 1.26 14.00 14.42
N GLU A 304 1.97 14.64 13.47
CA GLU A 304 1.34 15.37 12.37
C GLU A 304 0.62 14.42 11.39
N ALA A 305 1.18 13.24 11.15
CA ALA A 305 0.54 12.21 10.33
C ALA A 305 -0.76 11.70 10.98
N LYS A 306 -0.78 11.55 12.32
CA LYS A 306 -2.01 11.22 13.07
C LYS A 306 -3.05 12.33 13.00
N ASP A 307 -2.63 13.59 13.11
CA ASP A 307 -3.53 14.74 12.98
C ASP A 307 -4.15 14.79 11.58
N MET A 308 -3.35 14.63 10.53
CA MET A 308 -3.85 14.55 9.15
C MET A 308 -4.85 13.41 8.96
N LEU A 309 -4.62 12.25 9.56
CA LEU A 309 -5.56 11.14 9.54
C LEU A 309 -6.87 11.46 10.27
N MET A 310 -6.82 12.13 11.42
CA MET A 310 -8.02 12.56 12.15
C MET A 310 -8.88 13.51 11.33
N LYS A 311 -8.27 14.45 10.58
CA LYS A 311 -8.99 15.33 9.65
C LYS A 311 -9.68 14.56 8.50
N ALA A 312 -9.16 13.40 8.12
CA ALA A 312 -9.77 12.47 7.17
C ALA A 312 -10.80 11.53 7.82
N GLY A 313 -10.97 11.55 9.14
CA GLY A 313 -11.86 10.67 9.89
C GLY A 313 -11.27 9.29 10.20
N PHE A 314 -9.94 9.16 10.23
CA PHE A 314 -9.23 7.91 10.50
C PHE A 314 -8.27 8.04 11.67
N ALA A 315 -7.80 6.89 12.17
CA ALA A 315 -6.73 6.78 13.15
C ALA A 315 -5.83 5.59 12.83
N LEU A 316 -4.58 5.61 13.30
CA LEU A 316 -3.73 4.42 13.31
C LEU A 316 -4.15 3.50 14.45
N SER A 317 -4.29 2.21 14.14
CA SER A 317 -4.66 1.17 15.09
C SER A 317 -3.58 0.10 15.20
N ARG A 318 -3.19 -0.24 16.42
CA ARG A 318 -2.26 -1.35 16.68
C ARG A 318 -2.84 -2.72 16.36
N SER A 319 -4.17 -2.83 16.22
CA SER A 319 -4.83 -4.07 15.78
C SER A 319 -4.81 -4.27 14.25
N SER A 320 -4.29 -3.32 13.49
CA SER A 320 -4.19 -3.34 12.04
C SER A 320 -2.74 -3.50 11.60
N ARG A 321 -2.41 -4.61 10.94
CA ARG A 321 -1.05 -4.81 10.38
C ARG A 321 -0.64 -3.71 9.43
N PHE A 322 -1.57 -3.24 8.61
CA PHE A 322 -1.35 -2.10 7.73
C PHE A 322 -0.87 -0.87 8.51
N ASP A 323 -1.56 -0.52 9.59
CA ASP A 323 -1.25 0.66 10.39
C ASP A 323 0.09 0.53 11.13
N VAL A 324 0.37 -0.66 11.67
CA VAL A 324 1.64 -0.96 12.36
C VAL A 324 2.83 -0.85 11.40
N ILE A 325 2.69 -1.35 10.16
CA ILE A 325 3.73 -1.22 9.13
C ILE A 325 3.97 0.26 8.80
N ILE A 326 2.92 1.04 8.58
CA ILE A 326 3.05 2.48 8.30
C ILE A 326 3.72 3.21 9.47
N GLU A 327 3.29 2.94 10.71
CA GLU A 327 3.90 3.54 11.90
C GLU A 327 5.39 3.21 12.01
N TYR A 328 5.80 1.96 11.70
CA TYR A 328 7.19 1.54 11.65
C TYR A 328 8.02 2.42 10.70
N PHE A 329 7.55 2.62 9.47
CA PHE A 329 8.29 3.40 8.47
C PHE A 329 8.39 4.88 8.85
N ILE A 330 7.31 5.49 9.36
CA ILE A 330 7.32 6.88 9.83
C ILE A 330 8.29 7.05 11.02
N ARG A 331 8.29 6.14 12.00
CA ARG A 331 9.20 6.18 13.15
C ARG A 331 10.67 6.05 12.77
N ASN A 332 10.96 5.30 11.72
CA ASN A 332 12.32 5.13 11.20
C ASN A 332 12.73 6.24 10.21
N GLY A 333 11.89 7.26 9.99
CA GLY A 333 12.17 8.35 9.05
C GLY A 333 12.27 7.90 7.59
N ASN A 334 11.67 6.76 7.25
CA ASN A 334 11.64 6.27 5.88
C ASN A 334 10.30 6.60 5.24
N TYR A 335 10.31 7.58 4.34
CA TYR A 335 9.15 8.11 3.64
C TYR A 335 9.09 7.70 2.16
N ASN A 336 9.82 6.64 1.79
CA ASN A 336 9.75 6.12 0.43
C ASN A 336 8.47 5.29 0.24
N VAL A 337 7.46 5.86 -0.43
CA VAL A 337 6.16 5.21 -0.65
C VAL A 337 6.28 3.86 -1.35
N PHE A 338 7.30 3.68 -2.18
CA PHE A 338 7.50 2.44 -2.92
C PHE A 338 8.07 1.34 -2.02
N GLU A 339 9.04 1.65 -1.13
CA GLU A 339 9.54 0.70 -0.13
C GLU A 339 8.44 0.31 0.87
N ILE A 340 7.61 1.27 1.26
CA ILE A 340 6.43 1.02 2.10
C ILE A 340 5.44 0.09 1.40
N ASN A 341 5.14 0.35 0.12
CA ASN A 341 4.26 -0.49 -0.69
C ASN A 341 4.84 -1.89 -0.90
N GLU A 342 6.14 -2.00 -1.03
CA GLU A 342 6.85 -3.27 -1.07
C GLU A 342 6.59 -4.08 0.21
N ALA A 343 6.75 -3.47 1.37
CA ALA A 343 6.46 -4.10 2.66
C ALA A 343 4.97 -4.45 2.80
N LEU A 344 4.07 -3.51 2.51
CA LEU A 344 2.62 -3.74 2.56
C LEU A 344 2.18 -4.91 1.69
N PHE A 345 2.72 -5.00 0.46
CA PHE A 345 2.44 -6.11 -0.45
C PHE A 345 2.90 -7.46 0.13
N ALA A 346 4.11 -7.52 0.71
CA ALA A 346 4.62 -8.75 1.31
C ALA A 346 3.75 -9.27 2.47
N PHE A 347 3.18 -8.36 3.24
CA PHE A 347 2.25 -8.68 4.32
C PHE A 347 0.78 -8.80 3.87
N ASN A 348 0.50 -8.81 2.55
CA ASN A 348 -0.84 -8.84 1.93
C ASN A 348 -1.75 -7.71 2.45
N GLN A 349 -1.21 -6.52 2.61
CA GLN A 349 -1.96 -5.33 2.96
C GLN A 349 -2.30 -4.50 1.72
N SER A 350 -3.27 -3.57 1.85
CA SER A 350 -3.57 -2.58 0.82
C SER A 350 -2.37 -1.68 0.58
N LEU A 351 -2.15 -1.26 -0.66
CA LEU A 351 -1.05 -0.36 -1.00
C LEU A 351 -1.44 1.10 -0.77
N LEU A 352 -0.43 1.96 -0.59
CA LEU A 352 -0.59 3.41 -0.57
C LEU A 352 -0.69 3.95 -1.99
N GLY A 353 -1.53 4.96 -2.20
CA GLY A 353 -1.61 5.68 -3.46
C GLY A 353 -2.27 4.93 -4.62
N ALA A 354 -2.86 3.77 -4.37
CA ALA A 354 -3.54 2.95 -5.37
C ALA A 354 -5.05 3.18 -5.38
#